data_35b5dd2218026abcefbe367f8352ad9a
#
_entry.id   35b5dd2218026abcefbe367f8352ad9a
#
_cell.length_a   1.000
_cell.length_b   1.000
_cell.length_c   1.000
_cell.angle_alpha   90.00
_cell.angle_beta   90.00
_cell.angle_gamma   90.00
#
_symmetry.space_group_name_H-M   'P 1'
#
loop_
_entity.id
_entity.type
_entity.pdbx_description
1 polymer ?
#
loop_
_entity_poly.entity_id
_entity_poly.type
_entity_poly.pdbx_seq_one_letter_code
_entity_poly.pdbx_strand_id
1 'polypeptide(L)'
;MKNSKPVYDSEERTFQFAKRVRLYIKKLPNNISDIEDSKQVVRASGSVGSNYIEANESLSKKDFLMRVKICRKEAKEIALFLRLLYETNSPEFEKEGNELHNEAVQLKKIFSSIIEKSK
;
A
#
# COMPACT_ATOMS: atom_id res chain seq x y z
N MET A 1 -13.04 -0.05 -24.22
CA MET A 1 -12.73 -0.41 -23.99
C MET A 1 -12.17 -0.95 -23.59
N LYS A 2 -12.25 -0.95 -23.19
CA LYS A 2 -11.87 -1.48 -22.72
C LYS A 2 -11.12 -1.83 -22.09
N ASN A 3 -10.94 -1.85 -21.70
CA ASN A 3 -10.33 -2.15 -21.12
C ASN A 3 -9.52 -2.00 -20.43
N SER A 4 -9.16 -1.86 -20.52
CA SER A 4 -8.62 -1.62 -19.89
C SER A 4 -8.26 -1.28 -18.91
N LYS A 5 -7.80 -0.85 -18.77
CA LYS A 5 -8.15 -0.86 -17.64
C LYS A 5 -7.28 -1.10 -16.50
N PRO A 6 -6.40 -2.05 -16.44
CA PRO A 6 -5.57 -2.38 -15.28
C PRO A 6 -4.66 -1.24 -14.84
N VAL A 7 -4.20 -0.42 -15.76
CA VAL A 7 -3.23 0.62 -15.42
C VAL A 7 -3.85 1.72 -14.57
N TYR A 8 -4.94 2.33 -15.04
CA TYR A 8 -5.53 3.38 -14.24
C TYR A 8 -6.26 2.81 -13.03
N ASP A 9 -6.66 1.53 -13.11
CA ASP A 9 -7.21 0.85 -11.95
C ASP A 9 -6.20 0.77 -10.82
N SER A 10 -4.92 0.67 -11.15
CA SER A 10 -3.88 0.61 -10.12
C SER A 10 -3.70 1.96 -9.41
N GLU A 11 -3.83 3.08 -10.12
CA GLU A 11 -3.80 4.39 -9.45
C GLU A 11 -4.99 4.53 -8.51
N GLU A 12 -6.18 4.20 -8.99
CA GLU A 12 -7.37 4.26 -8.16
C GLU A 12 -7.29 3.26 -7.01
N ARG A 13 -6.76 2.07 -7.29
CA ARG A 13 -6.64 1.01 -6.28
C ARG A 13 -5.71 1.44 -5.14
N THR A 14 -4.58 2.07 -5.47
CA THR A 14 -3.66 2.54 -4.43
C THR A 14 -4.27 3.71 -3.65
N PHE A 15 -5.05 4.55 -4.29
CA PHE A 15 -5.77 5.62 -3.60
C PHE A 15 -6.78 5.05 -2.62
N GLN A 16 -7.61 4.11 -3.07
CA GLN A 16 -8.62 3.49 -2.20
C GLN A 16 -7.97 2.77 -1.03
N PHE A 17 -6.84 2.14 -1.26
CA PHE A 17 -6.10 1.49 -0.19
C PHE A 17 -5.64 2.50 0.87
N ALA A 18 -5.03 3.60 0.45
CA ALA A 18 -4.57 4.64 1.37
C ALA A 18 -5.74 5.25 2.14
N LYS A 19 -6.87 5.41 1.48
CA LYS A 19 -8.09 5.92 2.12
C LYS A 19 -8.59 4.94 3.19
N ARG A 20 -8.68 3.65 2.84
CA ARG A 20 -9.13 2.63 3.79
C ARG A 20 -8.20 2.51 4.99
N VAL A 21 -6.90 2.64 4.76
CA VAL A 21 -5.91 2.65 5.83
C VAL A 21 -6.24 3.77 6.83
N ARG A 22 -6.49 4.98 6.34
CA ARG A 22 -6.76 6.12 7.22
C ARG A 22 -8.05 5.95 8.02
N LEU A 23 -9.08 5.38 7.38
CA LEU A 23 -10.34 5.12 8.07
C LEU A 23 -10.17 4.05 9.16
N TYR A 24 -9.38 3.03 8.88
CA TYR A 24 -9.08 1.97 9.84
C TYR A 24 -8.32 2.53 11.05
N ILE A 25 -7.27 3.31 10.77
CA ILE A 25 -6.41 3.85 11.82
C ILE A 25 -7.18 4.78 12.77
N LYS A 26 -8.17 5.50 12.26
CA LYS A 26 -8.98 6.38 13.11
C LYS A 26 -9.75 5.63 14.18
N LYS A 27 -9.96 4.33 14.00
CA LYS A 27 -10.70 3.50 14.98
C LYS A 27 -9.80 2.91 16.06
N LEU A 28 -8.48 2.93 15.85
CA LEU A 28 -7.55 2.26 16.76
C LEU A 28 -7.31 3.06 18.04
N PRO A 29 -6.92 2.37 19.13
CA PRO A 29 -6.57 3.07 20.39
C PRO A 29 -5.36 3.98 20.21
N ASN A 30 -5.25 4.96 21.12
CA ASN A 30 -4.16 5.93 21.14
C ASN A 30 -3.13 5.56 22.19
N ASN A 31 -2.35 4.51 21.94
CA ASN A 31 -1.22 4.17 22.80
C ASN A 31 0.07 4.29 22.00
N ILE A 32 1.21 4.22 22.67
CA ILE A 32 2.50 4.49 22.03
C ILE A 32 2.75 3.61 20.81
N SER A 33 2.58 2.29 20.95
CA SER A 33 2.90 1.38 19.84
C SER A 33 1.94 1.56 18.67
N ASP A 34 0.65 1.71 18.95
CA ASP A 34 -0.34 1.90 17.89
C ASP A 34 -0.10 3.22 17.15
N ILE A 35 0.25 4.28 17.87
CA ILE A 35 0.53 5.57 17.25
C ILE A 35 1.74 5.46 16.32
N GLU A 36 2.82 4.84 16.80
CA GLU A 36 4.04 4.72 15.99
C GLU A 36 3.83 3.83 14.76
N ASP A 37 3.18 2.69 14.94
CA ASP A 37 2.89 1.79 13.82
C ASP A 37 1.94 2.44 12.82
N SER A 38 0.92 3.16 13.32
CA SER A 38 -0.04 3.86 12.47
C SER A 38 0.63 4.93 11.61
N LYS A 39 1.59 5.66 12.18
CA LYS A 39 2.35 6.66 11.41
C LYS A 39 3.05 6.02 10.23
N GLN A 40 3.64 4.84 10.43
CA GLN A 40 4.32 4.14 9.35
C GLN A 40 3.36 3.73 8.25
N VAL A 41 2.19 3.20 8.62
CA VAL A 41 1.22 2.73 7.63
C VAL A 41 0.62 3.91 6.85
N VAL A 42 0.30 5.00 7.53
CA VAL A 42 -0.25 6.19 6.86
C VAL A 42 0.77 6.75 5.87
N ARG A 43 2.01 6.94 6.32
CA ARG A 43 3.08 7.48 5.47
C ARG A 43 3.32 6.58 4.27
N ALA A 44 3.48 5.29 4.53
CA ALA A 44 3.84 4.34 3.48
C ALA A 44 2.70 4.15 2.46
N SER A 45 1.44 4.15 2.91
CA SER A 45 0.32 3.99 1.98
C SER A 45 0.20 5.20 1.05
N GLY A 46 0.47 6.40 1.55
CA GLY A 46 0.51 7.59 0.70
C GLY A 46 1.67 7.53 -0.28
N SER A 47 2.82 7.03 0.18
CA SER A 47 4.01 6.89 -0.66
C SER A 47 3.78 5.91 -1.81
N VAL A 48 3.06 4.80 -1.56
CA VAL A 48 2.72 3.86 -2.62
C VAL A 48 1.95 4.56 -3.74
N GLY A 49 0.91 5.30 -3.38
CA GLY A 49 0.09 5.99 -4.37
C GLY A 49 0.88 7.06 -5.13
N SER A 50 1.62 7.89 -4.41
CA SER A 50 2.35 8.99 -5.05
C SER A 50 3.47 8.49 -5.94
N ASN A 51 4.19 7.45 -5.52
CA ASN A 51 5.25 6.88 -6.36
C ASN A 51 4.68 6.17 -7.58
N TYR A 52 3.52 5.55 -7.47
CA TYR A 52 2.90 4.92 -8.63
C TYR A 52 2.48 5.97 -9.67
N ILE A 53 1.92 7.09 -9.23
CA ILE A 53 1.60 8.21 -10.12
C ILE A 53 2.88 8.71 -10.81
N GLU A 54 3.95 8.89 -10.04
CA GLU A 54 5.24 9.33 -10.60
C GLU A 54 5.78 8.33 -11.61
N ALA A 55 5.62 7.04 -11.33
CA ALA A 55 6.06 6.00 -12.27
C ALA A 55 5.35 6.15 -13.60
N ASN A 56 4.05 6.37 -13.59
CA ASN A 56 3.27 6.52 -14.81
C ASN A 56 3.63 7.79 -15.61
N GLU A 57 4.23 8.77 -14.95
CA GLU A 57 4.68 10.01 -15.59
C GLU A 57 6.17 9.98 -15.92
N SER A 58 6.85 8.87 -15.69
CA SER A 58 8.30 8.76 -15.88
C SER A 58 8.69 8.91 -17.34
N LEU A 59 9.83 9.57 -17.55
CA LEU A 59 10.35 9.81 -18.89
C LEU A 59 11.35 8.75 -19.36
N SER A 60 11.74 7.83 -18.46
CA SER A 60 12.68 6.78 -18.79
C SER A 60 12.27 5.48 -18.12
N LYS A 61 12.71 4.36 -18.70
CA LYS A 61 12.48 3.04 -18.12
C LYS A 61 13.16 2.91 -16.77
N LYS A 62 14.35 3.46 -16.63
CA LYS A 62 15.11 3.43 -15.37
C LYS A 62 14.34 4.11 -14.26
N ASP A 63 13.79 5.28 -14.55
CA ASP A 63 13.00 6.06 -13.60
C ASP A 63 11.73 5.30 -13.21
N PHE A 64 11.04 4.76 -14.21
CA PHE A 64 9.83 3.97 -13.99
C PHE A 64 10.10 2.80 -13.04
N LEU A 65 11.15 2.02 -13.33
CA LEU A 65 11.51 0.87 -12.50
C LEU A 65 11.86 1.28 -11.08
N MET A 66 12.59 2.37 -10.93
CA MET A 66 12.94 2.86 -9.60
C MET A 66 11.68 3.18 -8.78
N ARG A 67 10.72 3.88 -9.40
CA ARG A 67 9.48 4.25 -8.71
C ARG A 67 8.65 3.03 -8.33
N VAL A 68 8.52 2.05 -9.23
CA VAL A 68 7.74 0.85 -8.94
C VAL A 68 8.42 0.00 -7.86
N LYS A 69 9.75 -0.02 -7.84
CA LYS A 69 10.49 -0.72 -6.77
C LYS A 69 10.25 -0.08 -5.41
N ILE A 70 10.15 1.25 -5.36
CA ILE A 70 9.79 1.94 -4.12
C ILE A 70 8.38 1.53 -3.68
N CYS A 71 7.43 1.49 -4.63
CA CYS A 71 6.07 1.05 -4.33
C CYS A 71 6.07 -0.35 -3.71
N ARG A 72 6.84 -1.27 -4.28
CA ARG A 72 6.93 -2.64 -3.76
C ARG A 72 7.51 -2.67 -2.35
N LYS A 73 8.56 -1.92 -2.12
CA LYS A 73 9.19 -1.84 -0.80
C LYS A 73 8.19 -1.31 0.24
N GLU A 74 7.50 -0.23 -0.09
CA GLU A 74 6.55 0.37 0.84
C GLU A 74 5.37 -0.56 1.12
N ALA A 75 4.86 -1.25 0.09
CA ALA A 75 3.76 -2.19 0.28
C ALA A 75 4.15 -3.31 1.24
N LYS A 76 5.39 -3.77 1.15
CA LYS A 76 5.90 -4.81 2.04
C LYS A 76 5.96 -4.33 3.48
N GLU A 77 6.41 -3.08 3.70
CA GLU A 77 6.46 -2.49 5.03
C GLU A 77 5.06 -2.32 5.62
N ILE A 78 4.12 -1.87 4.79
CA ILE A 78 2.74 -1.72 5.23
C ILE A 78 2.18 -3.04 5.75
N ALA A 79 2.44 -4.13 5.04
CA ALA A 79 1.96 -5.44 5.44
C ALA A 79 2.48 -5.80 6.84
N LEU A 80 3.75 -5.53 7.11
CA LEU A 80 4.33 -5.78 8.42
C LEU A 80 3.62 -4.97 9.52
N PHE A 81 3.50 -3.66 9.32
CA PHE A 81 2.95 -2.80 10.37
C PHE A 81 1.45 -3.03 10.58
N LEU A 82 0.70 -3.33 9.53
CA LEU A 82 -0.71 -3.68 9.69
C LEU A 82 -0.87 -4.96 10.51
N ARG A 83 -0.03 -5.94 10.25
CA ARG A 83 -0.08 -7.18 11.01
C ARG A 83 0.24 -6.93 12.49
N LEU A 84 1.25 -6.11 12.76
CA LEU A 84 1.57 -5.72 14.13
C LEU A 84 0.37 -5.06 14.80
N LEU A 85 -0.31 -4.17 14.07
CA LEU A 85 -1.47 -3.45 14.61
C LEU A 85 -2.61 -4.41 14.95
N TYR A 86 -3.02 -5.28 13.99
CA TYR A 86 -4.22 -6.07 14.27
C TYR A 86 -3.95 -7.27 15.18
N GLU A 87 -2.70 -7.73 15.26
CA GLU A 87 -2.39 -8.85 16.16
C GLU A 87 -2.15 -8.39 17.60
N THR A 88 -1.95 -7.09 17.83
CA THR A 88 -1.69 -6.56 19.16
C THR A 88 -2.85 -5.74 19.71
N ASN A 89 -3.97 -5.68 18.98
CA ASN A 89 -5.17 -5.00 19.45
C ASN A 89 -6.28 -6.01 19.69
N SER A 90 -7.42 -5.55 20.18
CA SER A 90 -8.54 -6.43 20.49
C SER A 90 -9.11 -7.04 19.19
N PRO A 91 -9.78 -8.21 19.31
CA PRO A 91 -10.24 -8.97 18.13
C PRO A 91 -11.14 -8.19 17.18
N GLU A 92 -11.81 -7.15 17.65
CA GLU A 92 -12.70 -6.37 16.78
C GLU A 92 -11.95 -5.70 15.63
N PHE A 93 -10.63 -5.48 15.76
CA PHE A 93 -9.83 -4.83 14.74
C PHE A 93 -9.16 -5.82 13.78
N GLU A 94 -9.31 -7.13 14.02
CA GLU A 94 -8.57 -8.14 13.27
C GLU A 94 -9.05 -8.29 11.84
N LYS A 95 -10.38 -8.36 11.65
CA LYS A 95 -10.93 -8.63 10.31
C LYS A 95 -10.51 -7.58 9.31
N GLU A 96 -10.74 -6.32 9.61
CA GLU A 96 -10.42 -5.24 8.69
C GLU A 96 -8.90 -5.07 8.55
N GLY A 97 -8.16 -5.22 9.65
CA GLY A 97 -6.70 -5.15 9.62
C GLY A 97 -6.10 -6.23 8.72
N ASN A 98 -6.65 -7.45 8.81
CA ASN A 98 -6.19 -8.56 7.98
C ASN A 98 -6.54 -8.34 6.51
N GLU A 99 -7.71 -7.78 6.23
CA GLU A 99 -8.10 -7.46 4.86
C GLU A 99 -7.14 -6.44 4.24
N LEU A 100 -6.77 -5.41 5.02
CA LEU A 100 -5.82 -4.40 4.56
C LEU A 100 -4.42 -5.00 4.38
N HIS A 101 -4.01 -5.88 5.29
CA HIS A 101 -2.75 -6.61 5.18
C HIS A 101 -2.72 -7.40 3.86
N ASN A 102 -3.79 -8.12 3.58
CA ASN A 102 -3.87 -8.92 2.36
C ASN A 102 -3.84 -8.05 1.11
N GLU A 103 -4.47 -6.87 1.15
CA GLU A 103 -4.41 -5.95 0.02
C GLU A 103 -2.98 -5.44 -0.19
N ALA A 104 -2.25 -5.14 0.88
CA ALA A 104 -0.85 -4.74 0.77
C ALA A 104 -0.03 -5.84 0.11
N VAL A 105 -0.27 -7.10 0.47
CA VAL A 105 0.40 -8.24 -0.15
C VAL A 105 0.07 -8.34 -1.64
N GLN A 106 -1.20 -8.12 -2.01
CA GLN A 106 -1.60 -8.14 -3.41
C GLN A 106 -0.94 -7.01 -4.19
N LEU A 107 -0.89 -5.80 -3.63
CA LEU A 107 -0.21 -4.67 -4.26
C LEU A 107 1.26 -4.99 -4.48
N LYS A 108 1.92 -5.59 -3.49
CA LYS A 108 3.33 -5.99 -3.63
C LYS A 108 3.51 -6.94 -4.82
N LYS A 109 2.60 -7.90 -4.98
CA LYS A 109 2.66 -8.86 -6.09
C LYS A 109 2.45 -8.16 -7.43
N ILE A 110 1.54 -7.21 -7.48
CA ILE A 110 1.31 -6.43 -8.70
C ILE A 110 2.58 -5.67 -9.08
N PHE A 111 3.22 -4.99 -8.13
CA PHE A 111 4.44 -4.25 -8.41
C PHE A 111 5.58 -5.18 -8.84
N SER A 112 5.70 -6.34 -8.20
CA SER A 112 6.70 -7.34 -8.61
C SER A 112 6.47 -7.80 -10.05
N SER A 113 5.21 -8.03 -10.42
CA SER A 113 4.87 -8.43 -11.79
C SER A 113 5.23 -7.35 -12.80
N ILE A 114 4.92 -6.09 -12.47
CA ILE A 114 5.27 -4.97 -13.35
C ILE A 114 6.78 -4.90 -13.55
N ILE A 115 7.55 -5.04 -12.47
CA ILE A 115 9.01 -4.99 -12.54
C ILE A 115 9.54 -6.11 -13.44
N GLU A 116 9.05 -7.34 -13.26
CA GLU A 116 9.50 -8.48 -14.07
C GLU A 116 9.20 -8.29 -15.55
N LYS A 117 8.01 -7.77 -15.86
CA LYS A 117 7.62 -7.56 -17.26
C LYS A 117 8.35 -6.40 -17.92
N SER A 118 8.98 -5.54 -17.12
CA SER A 118 9.67 -4.36 -17.64
C SER A 118 11.18 -4.55 -17.75
N LYS A 119 11.67 -5.72 -17.40
CA LYS A 119 13.11 -6.01 -17.51
C LYS A 119 13.57 -6.25 -18.95
#